data_020033bb611888692a74f508935f21c9
#
_entry.id   020033bb611888692a74f508935f21c9
#
_cell.length_a   1.000
_cell.length_b   1.000
_cell.length_c   1.000
_cell.angle_alpha   90.00
_cell.angle_beta   90.00
_cell.angle_gamma   90.00
#
_symmetry.space_group_name_H-M   'P 1'
#
loop_
_entity.id
_entity.type
_entity.pdbx_description
1 polymer ?
#
loop_
_entity_poly.entity_id
_entity_poly.type
_entity_poly.pdbx_seq_one_letter_code
_entity_poly.pdbx_strand_id
1 'polypeptide(L)'
;SEHQFIKTWQPAVNSLKADEFINCELSDTKWLAFRNKSSARLTNIDLNNKNEIIFRYVGYVPGNLISIYLDKPGGTLIKKFTLGKTKDWMIDKIDLPLQSGTHNLYFTYTNNNLKKPTDNGMMFDWFYFTDQFPGKGKADYDSIQKKWWHLITVDVPTTPVMMDNPNFLHRTTHVFERGNWLVKGNRVDADVPHSLNPFPAGMAHNRLGLAKWITDKKNPLTARTMVNRVWEQIFGIGLVETLDDLGTQGAEPSNRDLLDYLSYQFMYEYNWSVKKLVKELVMSAAYRQNSKVDKDKLDKDPDNRYCSRGPRIRLSAEEIRDQAMAVSGLLNEKMFGPSVMPWQPEGIWMSPWNGDYWKEGEGGEQYRRALYTFWKRTAPYPSMITFDGVGREVCTARRIRTNTPLQALVTLNDSVYLVASRSLAYKMESMAKPDDIRSMISKGYESILFHSISSGRLNALEELYNNAYEKLKNDPEATCNVVSVNNKHNNPHTAALVIVASALLNLDEVITKN
;
A
#
# COMPACT_ATOMS: atom_id res chain seq x y z
N SER A 1 -19.86 -14.10 -8.48
CA SER A 1 -18.70 -13.27 -8.82
C SER A 1 -17.42 -14.10 -8.69
N GLU A 2 -16.32 -13.64 -9.27
CA GLU A 2 -15.02 -14.32 -9.22
C GLU A 2 -14.59 -14.58 -7.79
N HIS A 3 -14.90 -13.67 -6.90
CA HIS A 3 -14.59 -13.79 -5.49
C HIS A 3 -15.30 -14.98 -4.82
N GLN A 4 -16.56 -15.22 -5.14
CA GLN A 4 -17.27 -16.40 -4.67
C GLN A 4 -16.69 -17.68 -5.28
N PHE A 5 -16.29 -17.63 -6.53
CA PHE A 5 -15.65 -18.72 -7.19
C PHE A 5 -14.34 -19.11 -6.52
N ILE A 6 -13.46 -18.14 -6.22
CA ILE A 6 -12.21 -18.39 -5.46
C ILE A 6 -12.51 -18.99 -4.09
N LYS A 7 -13.58 -18.55 -3.42
CA LYS A 7 -14.04 -19.14 -2.16
C LYS A 7 -14.51 -20.59 -2.28
N THR A 8 -15.02 -21.01 -3.42
CA THR A 8 -15.42 -22.41 -3.62
C THR A 8 -14.24 -23.37 -3.61
N TRP A 9 -13.02 -22.89 -3.84
CA TRP A 9 -11.79 -23.66 -3.70
C TRP A 9 -11.32 -23.82 -2.24
N GLN A 10 -11.93 -23.14 -1.29
CA GLN A 10 -11.54 -23.21 0.12
C GLN A 10 -11.77 -24.58 0.77
N PRO A 11 -12.82 -25.35 0.40
CA PRO A 11 -12.92 -26.74 0.80
C PRO A 11 -11.84 -27.63 0.17
N ALA A 12 -11.08 -27.10 -0.80
CA ALA A 12 -9.96 -27.82 -1.35
C ALA A 12 -8.98 -28.25 -0.25
N VAL A 13 -8.39 -29.40 -0.43
CA VAL A 13 -7.35 -29.89 0.46
C VAL A 13 -6.09 -29.08 0.22
N ASN A 14 -5.75 -28.23 1.17
CA ASN A 14 -4.50 -27.48 1.11
C ASN A 14 -3.31 -28.40 1.32
N SER A 15 -2.19 -28.12 0.65
CA SER A 15 -0.92 -28.86 0.84
C SER A 15 -0.42 -28.88 2.28
N LEU A 16 -0.86 -27.96 3.13
CA LEU A 16 -0.59 -27.97 4.58
C LEU A 16 -1.16 -29.19 5.31
N LYS A 17 -2.11 -29.93 4.73
CA LYS A 17 -2.60 -31.21 5.26
C LYS A 17 -1.67 -32.37 4.97
N ALA A 18 -0.60 -32.18 4.21
CA ALA A 18 0.36 -33.21 3.94
C ALA A 18 1.25 -33.49 5.16
N ASP A 19 1.54 -34.77 5.36
CA ASP A 19 2.47 -35.28 6.38
C ASP A 19 3.23 -36.49 5.83
N GLU A 20 3.92 -37.23 6.70
CA GLU A 20 4.74 -38.41 6.34
C GLU A 20 5.67 -38.19 5.14
N PHE A 21 6.45 -37.10 5.21
CA PHE A 21 7.33 -36.69 4.13
C PHE A 21 8.52 -37.62 3.97
N ILE A 22 8.72 -38.13 2.75
CA ILE A 22 9.94 -38.82 2.34
C ILE A 22 10.54 -38.06 1.17
N ASN A 23 11.72 -37.48 1.36
CA ASN A 23 12.41 -36.64 0.37
C ASN A 23 11.55 -35.55 -0.27
N CYS A 24 10.62 -34.98 0.49
CA CYS A 24 9.79 -33.84 0.14
C CYS A 24 9.59 -32.98 1.39
N GLU A 25 9.05 -31.78 1.21
CA GLU A 25 8.84 -30.81 2.30
C GLU A 25 7.71 -29.84 1.97
N LEU A 26 7.26 -29.11 2.97
CA LEU A 26 6.45 -27.90 2.76
C LEU A 26 7.36 -26.68 2.57
N SER A 27 7.62 -26.31 1.32
CA SER A 27 8.36 -25.10 0.98
C SER A 27 7.60 -23.87 1.46
N ASP A 28 8.28 -22.96 2.16
CA ASP A 28 7.71 -21.76 2.78
C ASP A 28 6.48 -22.04 3.67
N THR A 29 6.39 -23.24 4.22
CA THR A 29 5.22 -23.71 4.97
C THR A 29 3.90 -23.61 4.21
N LYS A 30 3.93 -23.66 2.87
CA LYS A 30 2.75 -23.48 2.00
C LYS A 30 2.62 -24.55 0.94
N TRP A 31 3.71 -24.86 0.24
CA TRP A 31 3.67 -25.66 -0.97
C TRP A 31 4.34 -27.01 -0.75
N LEU A 32 3.64 -28.07 -1.17
CA LEU A 32 4.20 -29.42 -1.13
C LEU A 32 5.22 -29.60 -2.25
N ALA A 33 6.50 -29.53 -1.93
CA ALA A 33 7.62 -29.64 -2.85
C ALA A 33 8.11 -31.08 -2.96
N PHE A 34 8.10 -31.64 -4.15
CA PHE A 34 8.56 -32.98 -4.46
C PHE A 34 9.95 -32.98 -5.09
N ARG A 35 10.81 -33.87 -4.58
CA ARG A 35 12.14 -34.23 -5.09
C ARG A 35 12.13 -35.63 -5.67
N ASN A 36 13.17 -36.04 -6.38
CA ASN A 36 13.18 -37.38 -6.99
C ASN A 36 13.03 -38.48 -5.95
N LYS A 37 12.21 -39.49 -6.25
CA LYS A 37 11.88 -40.62 -5.35
C LYS A 37 11.30 -40.15 -4.01
N SER A 38 10.36 -39.27 -4.05
CA SER A 38 9.71 -38.70 -2.87
C SER A 38 8.29 -39.18 -2.68
N SER A 39 7.78 -39.06 -1.45
CA SER A 39 6.37 -39.30 -1.16
C SER A 39 5.87 -38.40 -0.02
N ALA A 40 4.57 -38.12 -0.04
CA ALA A 40 3.85 -37.43 1.01
C ALA A 40 2.44 -38.01 1.16
N ARG A 41 1.87 -37.92 2.36
CA ARG A 41 0.51 -38.35 2.65
C ARG A 41 -0.41 -37.11 2.78
N LEU A 42 -1.59 -37.21 2.16
CA LEU A 42 -2.75 -36.34 2.48
C LEU A 42 -3.72 -37.15 3.33
N THR A 43 -4.07 -36.65 4.52
CA THR A 43 -4.88 -37.36 5.50
C THR A 43 -6.37 -37.07 5.37
N ASN A 44 -7.20 -38.08 5.66
CA ASN A 44 -8.65 -37.94 5.81
C ASN A 44 -9.36 -37.30 4.60
N ILE A 45 -9.10 -37.80 3.42
CA ILE A 45 -9.73 -37.34 2.18
C ILE A 45 -11.02 -38.11 1.94
N ASP A 46 -12.14 -37.42 1.93
CA ASP A 46 -13.44 -37.99 1.55
C ASP A 46 -13.50 -38.18 0.03
N LEU A 47 -13.56 -39.43 -0.40
CA LEU A 47 -13.66 -39.82 -1.80
C LEU A 47 -15.06 -40.27 -2.21
N ASN A 48 -16.07 -40.18 -1.34
CA ASN A 48 -17.43 -40.54 -1.69
C ASN A 48 -17.92 -39.72 -2.89
N ASN A 49 -18.30 -40.40 -3.96
CA ASN A 49 -18.75 -39.81 -5.22
C ASN A 49 -17.73 -38.83 -5.86
N LYS A 50 -16.45 -38.97 -5.57
CA LYS A 50 -15.38 -38.15 -6.16
C LYS A 50 -14.66 -38.94 -7.25
N ASN A 51 -14.73 -38.46 -8.48
CA ASN A 51 -14.13 -39.09 -9.63
C ASN A 51 -13.26 -38.14 -10.49
N GLU A 52 -12.99 -36.96 -9.97
CA GLU A 52 -12.05 -35.99 -10.55
C GLU A 52 -11.24 -35.31 -9.44
N ILE A 53 -9.96 -35.08 -9.69
CA ILE A 53 -9.13 -34.20 -8.87
C ILE A 53 -8.66 -33.03 -9.71
N ILE A 54 -8.87 -31.83 -9.22
CA ILE A 54 -8.33 -30.58 -9.74
C ILE A 54 -7.23 -30.13 -8.78
N PHE A 55 -6.11 -29.66 -9.31
CA PHE A 55 -4.98 -29.23 -8.49
C PHE A 55 -4.25 -28.04 -9.10
N ARG A 56 -3.59 -27.27 -8.26
CA ARG A 56 -2.71 -26.19 -8.66
C ARG A 56 -1.26 -26.59 -8.43
N TYR A 57 -0.44 -26.50 -9.47
CA TYR A 57 0.95 -26.94 -9.43
C TYR A 57 1.88 -26.06 -10.25
N VAL A 58 3.17 -26.20 -9.99
CA VAL A 58 4.26 -25.70 -10.83
C VAL A 58 5.26 -26.83 -11.06
N GLY A 59 5.65 -27.06 -12.32
CA GLY A 59 6.66 -28.05 -12.71
C GLY A 59 7.94 -27.38 -13.20
N TYR A 60 9.05 -27.65 -12.57
CA TYR A 60 10.34 -27.02 -12.91
C TYR A 60 11.07 -27.75 -14.05
N VAL A 61 10.79 -29.03 -14.20
CA VAL A 61 11.40 -29.91 -15.21
C VAL A 61 10.32 -30.74 -15.92
N PRO A 62 10.56 -31.23 -17.15
CA PRO A 62 9.62 -32.14 -17.80
C PRO A 62 9.66 -33.54 -17.18
N GLY A 63 8.61 -34.34 -17.37
CA GLY A 63 8.58 -35.75 -16.99
C GLY A 63 8.28 -36.01 -15.51
N ASN A 64 7.49 -35.17 -14.86
CA ASN A 64 7.07 -35.29 -13.47
C ASN A 64 6.05 -36.43 -13.32
N LEU A 65 6.49 -37.62 -13.00
CA LEU A 65 5.65 -38.79 -12.84
C LEU A 65 5.12 -38.88 -11.40
N ILE A 66 3.80 -38.91 -11.27
CA ILE A 66 3.08 -38.97 -10.01
C ILE A 66 2.23 -40.23 -9.97
N SER A 67 2.23 -40.92 -8.82
CA SER A 67 1.30 -42.00 -8.54
C SER A 67 0.58 -41.73 -7.22
N ILE A 68 -0.71 -42.02 -7.17
CA ILE A 68 -1.57 -41.84 -5.99
C ILE A 68 -1.99 -43.21 -5.51
N TYR A 69 -1.74 -43.54 -4.24
CA TYR A 69 -2.08 -44.81 -3.60
C TYR A 69 -3.02 -44.57 -2.42
N LEU A 70 -3.89 -45.56 -2.14
CA LEU A 70 -4.78 -45.56 -0.96
C LEU A 70 -4.06 -46.11 0.27
N ASP A 71 -4.26 -45.44 1.39
CA ASP A 71 -4.05 -45.82 2.79
C ASP A 71 -2.63 -46.25 3.19
N LYS A 72 -1.76 -46.61 2.26
CA LYS A 72 -0.33 -46.90 2.52
C LYS A 72 0.54 -46.67 1.29
N PRO A 73 1.82 -46.38 1.46
CA PRO A 73 2.78 -46.32 0.36
C PRO A 73 2.80 -47.64 -0.41
N GLY A 74 2.64 -47.62 -1.74
CA GLY A 74 2.57 -48.85 -2.56
C GLY A 74 1.32 -49.69 -2.34
N GLY A 75 0.28 -49.16 -1.72
CA GLY A 75 -1.03 -49.80 -1.57
C GLY A 75 -1.79 -49.88 -2.91
N THR A 76 -3.11 -49.79 -2.86
CA THR A 76 -3.92 -49.80 -4.08
C THR A 76 -3.62 -48.54 -4.91
N LEU A 77 -3.07 -48.70 -6.11
CA LEU A 77 -2.80 -47.62 -7.04
C LEU A 77 -4.12 -47.11 -7.60
N ILE A 78 -4.44 -45.84 -7.33
CA ILE A 78 -5.64 -45.20 -7.87
C ILE A 78 -5.35 -44.58 -9.23
N LYS A 79 -4.27 -43.82 -9.32
CA LYS A 79 -3.93 -43.08 -10.54
C LYS A 79 -2.42 -42.94 -10.68
N LYS A 80 -1.98 -43.03 -11.95
CA LYS A 80 -0.61 -42.69 -12.36
C LYS A 80 -0.69 -41.74 -13.55
N PHE A 81 0.04 -40.63 -13.49
CA PHE A 81 0.02 -39.58 -14.52
C PHE A 81 1.33 -38.81 -14.55
N THR A 82 1.56 -38.10 -15.67
CA THR A 82 2.78 -37.30 -15.87
C THR A 82 2.40 -35.85 -16.10
N LEU A 83 3.07 -34.94 -15.38
CA LEU A 83 2.94 -33.50 -15.58
C LEU A 83 4.17 -32.91 -16.27
N GLY A 84 3.95 -31.90 -17.07
CA GLY A 84 4.99 -31.20 -17.79
C GLY A 84 5.71 -30.14 -16.98
N LYS A 85 6.72 -29.52 -17.61
CA LYS A 85 7.29 -28.26 -17.13
C LYS A 85 6.31 -27.13 -17.40
N THR A 86 6.13 -26.23 -16.42
CA THR A 86 5.28 -25.05 -16.56
C THR A 86 6.13 -23.78 -16.49
N LYS A 87 5.61 -22.69 -17.04
CA LYS A 87 6.25 -21.37 -16.92
C LYS A 87 5.93 -20.72 -15.56
N ASP A 88 4.73 -20.98 -15.07
CA ASP A 88 4.17 -20.41 -13.85
C ASP A 88 3.21 -21.43 -13.22
N TRP A 89 2.56 -21.07 -12.12
CA TRP A 89 1.53 -21.87 -11.49
C TRP A 89 0.36 -22.13 -12.45
N MET A 90 0.00 -23.41 -12.57
CA MET A 90 -1.10 -23.87 -13.42
C MET A 90 -2.14 -24.65 -12.63
N ILE A 91 -3.39 -24.58 -13.07
CA ILE A 91 -4.48 -25.42 -12.61
C ILE A 91 -4.73 -26.48 -13.66
N ASP A 92 -4.75 -27.73 -13.25
CA ASP A 92 -5.02 -28.87 -14.12
C ASP A 92 -5.93 -29.88 -13.41
N LYS A 93 -6.43 -30.88 -14.13
CA LYS A 93 -7.33 -31.87 -13.61
C LYS A 93 -7.06 -33.24 -14.20
N ILE A 94 -7.36 -34.27 -13.41
CA ILE A 94 -7.32 -35.67 -13.84
C ILE A 94 -8.54 -36.41 -13.32
N ASP A 95 -8.97 -37.41 -14.10
CA ASP A 95 -10.01 -38.35 -13.67
C ASP A 95 -9.46 -39.33 -12.64
N LEU A 96 -10.24 -39.62 -11.61
CA LEU A 96 -10.00 -40.65 -10.62
C LEU A 96 -11.03 -41.77 -10.75
N PRO A 97 -10.68 -43.03 -10.46
CA PRO A 97 -11.67 -44.08 -10.29
C PRO A 97 -12.49 -43.81 -9.03
N LEU A 98 -13.79 -44.08 -9.09
CA LEU A 98 -14.67 -43.96 -7.94
C LEU A 98 -14.16 -44.84 -6.78
N GLN A 99 -14.07 -44.22 -5.63
CA GLN A 99 -13.78 -44.87 -4.35
C GLN A 99 -14.88 -44.45 -3.37
N SER A 100 -15.11 -45.27 -2.35
CA SER A 100 -16.06 -44.97 -1.28
C SER A 100 -15.34 -44.82 0.03
N GLY A 101 -15.76 -43.85 0.85
CA GLY A 101 -15.19 -43.65 2.18
C GLY A 101 -14.16 -42.53 2.26
N THR A 102 -13.58 -42.44 3.46
CA THR A 102 -12.51 -41.46 3.76
C THR A 102 -11.19 -42.22 3.83
N HIS A 103 -10.20 -41.76 3.07
CA HIS A 103 -8.93 -42.43 2.88
C HIS A 103 -7.75 -41.48 3.13
N ASN A 104 -6.60 -42.07 3.44
CA ASN A 104 -5.32 -41.37 3.33
C ASN A 104 -4.77 -41.58 1.92
N LEU A 105 -4.34 -40.50 1.28
CA LEU A 105 -3.77 -40.56 -0.06
C LEU A 105 -2.25 -40.38 -0.01
N TYR A 106 -1.51 -41.35 -0.53
CA TYR A 106 -0.07 -41.27 -0.67
C TYR A 106 0.30 -40.88 -2.09
N PHE A 107 0.87 -39.70 -2.22
CA PHE A 107 1.46 -39.22 -3.46
C PHE A 107 2.90 -39.63 -3.54
N THR A 108 3.28 -40.35 -4.55
CA THR A 108 4.68 -40.66 -4.85
C THR A 108 5.11 -39.93 -6.11
N TYR A 109 6.34 -39.47 -6.12
CA TYR A 109 6.90 -38.71 -7.22
C TYR A 109 8.24 -39.25 -7.67
N THR A 110 8.44 -39.34 -8.98
CA THR A 110 9.73 -39.71 -9.60
C THR A 110 9.99 -38.86 -10.84
N ASN A 111 11.25 -38.46 -11.00
CA ASN A 111 11.68 -37.74 -12.20
C ASN A 111 13.18 -37.98 -12.46
N ASN A 112 13.49 -38.63 -13.57
CA ASN A 112 14.86 -38.94 -13.95
C ASN A 112 15.64 -37.76 -14.56
N ASN A 113 14.98 -36.64 -14.80
CA ASN A 113 15.62 -35.43 -15.36
C ASN A 113 16.19 -34.51 -14.28
N LEU A 114 15.98 -34.81 -13.00
CA LEU A 114 16.55 -34.04 -11.90
C LEU A 114 18.04 -34.39 -11.73
N LYS A 115 18.87 -33.36 -11.70
CA LYS A 115 20.34 -33.50 -11.67
C LYS A 115 20.85 -33.79 -10.27
N LYS A 116 20.22 -33.24 -9.23
CA LYS A 116 20.62 -33.41 -7.83
C LYS A 116 19.45 -33.94 -7.00
N PRO A 117 19.74 -34.74 -5.96
CA PRO A 117 18.70 -35.26 -5.06
C PRO A 117 17.88 -34.17 -4.35
N THR A 118 18.48 -33.00 -4.17
CA THR A 118 17.90 -31.82 -3.50
C THR A 118 17.09 -30.93 -4.42
N ASP A 119 17.13 -31.16 -5.74
CA ASP A 119 16.40 -30.32 -6.69
C ASP A 119 14.89 -30.58 -6.58
N ASN A 120 14.11 -29.52 -6.44
CA ASN A 120 12.66 -29.61 -6.49
C ASN A 120 12.22 -29.81 -7.95
N GLY A 121 11.49 -30.87 -8.21
CA GLY A 121 10.96 -31.18 -9.55
C GLY A 121 9.62 -30.51 -9.81
N MET A 122 8.81 -30.41 -8.79
CA MET A 122 7.52 -29.75 -8.83
C MET A 122 7.01 -29.39 -7.45
N MET A 123 5.99 -28.51 -7.41
CA MET A 123 5.25 -28.17 -6.19
C MET A 123 3.77 -28.18 -6.43
N PHE A 124 3.00 -28.58 -5.40
CA PHE A 124 1.55 -28.40 -5.33
C PHE A 124 1.19 -27.35 -4.30
N ASP A 125 0.15 -26.58 -4.62
CA ASP A 125 -0.43 -25.57 -3.73
C ASP A 125 -1.67 -26.13 -3.01
N TRP A 126 -2.60 -26.70 -3.77
CA TRP A 126 -3.85 -27.27 -3.27
C TRP A 126 -4.41 -28.33 -4.20
N PHE A 127 -5.34 -29.14 -3.65
CA PHE A 127 -6.09 -30.18 -4.34
C PHE A 127 -7.58 -29.99 -4.09
N TYR A 128 -8.42 -30.31 -5.08
CA TYR A 128 -9.88 -30.30 -4.97
C TYR A 128 -10.44 -31.59 -5.55
N PHE A 129 -11.02 -32.41 -4.68
CA PHE A 129 -11.65 -33.67 -5.07
C PHE A 129 -13.12 -33.41 -5.32
N THR A 130 -13.61 -33.71 -6.53
CA THR A 130 -14.95 -33.40 -6.97
C THR A 130 -15.52 -34.46 -7.90
N ASP A 131 -16.82 -34.33 -8.18
CA ASP A 131 -17.46 -35.07 -9.27
C ASP A 131 -17.04 -34.47 -10.60
N GLN A 132 -17.04 -35.29 -11.64
CA GLN A 132 -16.89 -34.77 -13.01
C GLN A 132 -18.03 -33.80 -13.34
N PHE A 133 -17.71 -32.84 -14.18
CA PHE A 133 -18.68 -31.86 -14.64
C PHE A 133 -19.96 -32.56 -15.17
N PRO A 134 -21.14 -32.21 -14.65
CA PRO A 134 -22.36 -32.97 -14.92
C PRO A 134 -22.85 -32.79 -16.36
N GLY A 135 -23.59 -33.79 -16.88
CA GLY A 135 -24.29 -33.69 -18.17
C GLY A 135 -23.51 -34.17 -19.38
N LYS A 136 -22.44 -34.97 -19.20
CA LYS A 136 -21.70 -35.61 -20.30
C LYS A 136 -22.65 -36.33 -21.27
N GLY A 137 -22.51 -36.05 -22.58
CA GLY A 137 -23.36 -36.58 -23.63
C GLY A 137 -24.64 -35.77 -23.94
N LYS A 138 -24.93 -34.69 -23.20
CA LYS A 138 -25.99 -33.73 -23.53
C LYS A 138 -25.52 -32.71 -24.58
N ALA A 139 -26.49 -32.17 -25.34
CA ALA A 139 -26.22 -31.02 -26.21
C ALA A 139 -25.58 -29.88 -25.37
N ASP A 140 -24.66 -29.14 -25.92
CA ASP A 140 -23.95 -28.03 -25.30
C ASP A 140 -22.96 -28.38 -24.13
N TYR A 141 -22.83 -29.67 -23.76
CA TYR A 141 -21.93 -30.09 -22.68
C TYR A 141 -20.53 -29.52 -22.83
N ASP A 142 -19.89 -29.71 -23.98
CA ASP A 142 -18.51 -29.27 -24.22
C ASP A 142 -18.36 -27.76 -24.15
N SER A 143 -19.34 -27.01 -24.63
CA SER A 143 -19.37 -25.56 -24.60
C SER A 143 -19.47 -25.04 -23.15
N ILE A 144 -20.37 -25.62 -22.37
CA ILE A 144 -20.59 -25.22 -20.96
C ILE A 144 -19.41 -25.65 -20.10
N GLN A 145 -18.87 -26.86 -20.29
CA GLN A 145 -17.69 -27.34 -19.59
C GLN A 145 -16.48 -26.45 -19.89
N LYS A 146 -16.28 -26.05 -21.14
CA LYS A 146 -15.19 -25.14 -21.53
C LYS A 146 -15.33 -23.76 -20.88
N LYS A 147 -16.54 -23.21 -20.81
CA LYS A 147 -16.80 -21.94 -20.10
C LYS A 147 -16.55 -22.09 -18.60
N TRP A 148 -17.04 -23.16 -18.01
CA TRP A 148 -16.80 -23.45 -16.60
C TRP A 148 -15.30 -23.58 -16.32
N TRP A 149 -14.56 -24.35 -17.13
CA TRP A 149 -13.13 -24.53 -16.97
C TRP A 149 -12.38 -23.20 -17.10
N HIS A 150 -12.76 -22.38 -18.07
CA HIS A 150 -12.20 -21.03 -18.21
C HIS A 150 -12.43 -20.18 -16.96
N LEU A 151 -13.64 -20.18 -16.41
CA LEU A 151 -13.94 -19.41 -15.19
C LEU A 151 -13.12 -19.84 -13.98
N ILE A 152 -12.82 -21.13 -13.85
CA ILE A 152 -12.01 -21.62 -12.71
C ILE A 152 -10.51 -21.46 -12.90
N THR A 153 -10.05 -21.34 -14.14
CA THR A 153 -8.61 -21.23 -14.46
C THR A 153 -8.19 -19.80 -14.83
N VAL A 154 -9.14 -18.88 -15.02
CA VAL A 154 -8.82 -17.49 -15.35
C VAL A 154 -8.09 -16.82 -14.20
N ASP A 155 -7.01 -16.11 -14.54
CA ASP A 155 -6.31 -15.25 -13.60
C ASP A 155 -7.13 -13.98 -13.38
N VAL A 156 -7.59 -13.79 -12.15
CA VAL A 156 -8.40 -12.62 -11.76
C VAL A 156 -7.64 -11.78 -10.74
N PRO A 157 -7.80 -10.45 -10.79
CA PRO A 157 -7.25 -9.59 -9.77
C PRO A 157 -7.70 -10.03 -8.38
N THR A 158 -6.76 -10.33 -7.50
CA THR A 158 -7.03 -10.79 -6.14
C THR A 158 -6.52 -9.78 -5.11
N THR A 159 -7.20 -9.72 -3.98
CA THR A 159 -6.76 -8.98 -2.81
C THR A 159 -6.43 -9.96 -1.69
N PRO A 160 -5.25 -9.89 -1.07
CA PRO A 160 -4.95 -10.67 0.10
C PRO A 160 -5.96 -10.38 1.21
N VAL A 161 -6.56 -11.42 1.77
CA VAL A 161 -7.46 -11.29 2.91
C VAL A 161 -6.88 -12.02 4.11
N MET A 162 -7.06 -11.44 5.28
CA MET A 162 -6.64 -12.06 6.52
C MET A 162 -7.67 -13.12 6.90
N MET A 163 -7.22 -14.37 7.01
CA MET A 163 -8.02 -15.51 7.44
C MET A 163 -7.50 -16.08 8.76
N ASP A 164 -8.38 -16.64 9.56
CA ASP A 164 -7.95 -17.37 10.75
C ASP A 164 -7.31 -18.69 10.33
N ASN A 165 -6.27 -19.08 11.06
CA ASN A 165 -5.65 -20.37 10.85
C ASN A 165 -6.66 -21.49 11.13
N PRO A 166 -6.60 -22.60 10.40
CA PRO A 166 -7.33 -23.82 10.79
C PRO A 166 -6.96 -24.26 12.20
N ASN A 167 -7.90 -24.91 12.90
CA ASN A 167 -7.73 -25.30 14.30
C ASN A 167 -6.44 -26.09 14.56
N PHE A 168 -6.02 -26.93 13.63
CA PHE A 168 -4.78 -27.73 13.78
C PHE A 168 -3.48 -26.89 13.69
N LEU A 169 -3.55 -25.64 13.21
CA LEU A 169 -2.42 -24.69 13.21
C LEU A 169 -2.51 -23.66 14.35
N HIS A 170 -3.52 -23.74 15.20
CA HIS A 170 -3.62 -22.84 16.35
C HIS A 170 -2.48 -23.15 17.34
N ARG A 171 -1.72 -22.12 17.66
CA ARG A 171 -0.65 -22.20 18.65
C ARG A 171 -1.23 -21.91 20.03
N THR A 172 -0.82 -22.70 21.02
CA THR A 172 -1.03 -22.33 22.41
C THR A 172 -0.14 -21.16 22.75
N THR A 173 -0.74 -20.04 23.18
CA THR A 173 -0.02 -18.81 23.54
C THR A 173 0.31 -18.81 25.02
N HIS A 174 1.52 -18.38 25.35
CA HIS A 174 2.02 -18.27 26.71
C HIS A 174 2.64 -16.87 26.93
N VAL A 175 2.59 -16.39 28.15
CA VAL A 175 3.44 -15.29 28.58
C VAL A 175 4.88 -15.78 28.56
N PHE A 176 5.78 -15.02 27.94
CA PHE A 176 7.19 -15.35 27.93
C PHE A 176 7.92 -14.69 29.08
N GLU A 177 8.71 -15.45 29.83
CA GLU A 177 9.50 -14.87 30.91
C GLU A 177 10.56 -13.95 30.34
N ARG A 178 10.51 -12.66 30.74
CA ARG A 178 11.38 -11.59 30.21
C ARG A 178 11.48 -11.55 28.67
N GLY A 179 10.41 -11.93 27.98
CA GLY A 179 10.38 -11.98 26.51
C GLY A 179 11.11 -13.17 25.87
N ASN A 180 11.66 -14.08 26.67
CA ASN A 180 12.35 -15.27 26.15
C ASN A 180 11.34 -16.33 25.69
N TRP A 181 11.22 -16.52 24.38
CA TRP A 181 10.26 -17.45 23.76
C TRP A 181 10.50 -18.92 24.13
N LEU A 182 11.70 -19.28 24.60
CA LEU A 182 12.06 -20.62 25.08
C LEU A 182 11.53 -20.88 26.49
N VAL A 183 11.33 -19.83 27.30
CA VAL A 183 10.84 -19.95 28.68
C VAL A 183 9.36 -19.51 28.73
N LYS A 184 8.49 -20.51 28.69
CA LYS A 184 7.03 -20.32 28.67
C LYS A 184 6.50 -20.25 30.08
N GLY A 185 5.85 -19.15 30.44
CA GLY A 185 5.04 -19.01 31.65
C GLY A 185 3.60 -19.45 31.45
N ASN A 186 2.67 -18.75 32.12
CA ASN A 186 1.26 -19.12 32.09
C ASN A 186 0.68 -19.07 30.67
N ARG A 187 -0.21 -20.02 30.38
CA ARG A 187 -1.03 -19.99 29.16
C ARG A 187 -1.98 -18.81 29.21
N VAL A 188 -2.14 -18.15 28.07
CA VAL A 188 -3.08 -17.04 27.88
C VAL A 188 -3.90 -17.27 26.62
N ASP A 189 -5.13 -16.79 26.65
CA ASP A 189 -6.03 -16.76 25.50
C ASP A 189 -6.25 -15.31 25.04
N ALA A 190 -6.86 -15.12 23.88
CA ALA A 190 -7.13 -13.79 23.35
C ALA A 190 -8.20 -13.08 24.20
N ASP A 191 -7.90 -11.88 24.68
CA ASP A 191 -8.81 -11.08 25.48
C ASP A 191 -8.52 -9.58 25.28
N VAL A 192 -9.29 -8.72 25.93
CA VAL A 192 -9.19 -7.26 25.92
C VAL A 192 -8.84 -6.72 27.31
N PRO A 193 -8.30 -5.50 27.44
CA PRO A 193 -8.02 -4.89 28.74
C PRO A 193 -9.31 -4.74 29.57
N HIS A 194 -9.34 -5.37 30.75
CA HIS A 194 -10.51 -5.32 31.66
C HIS A 194 -10.81 -3.93 32.22
N SER A 195 -9.86 -3.00 32.14
CA SER A 195 -10.04 -1.59 32.53
C SER A 195 -10.87 -0.77 31.55
N LEU A 196 -11.15 -1.31 30.37
CA LEU A 196 -11.96 -0.68 29.33
C LEU A 196 -13.35 -1.33 29.24
N ASN A 197 -14.10 -1.04 28.18
CA ASN A 197 -15.41 -1.66 27.95
C ASN A 197 -15.29 -3.19 27.83
N PRO A 198 -16.29 -3.95 28.30
CA PRO A 198 -16.27 -5.40 28.24
C PRO A 198 -16.28 -5.89 26.78
N PHE A 199 -15.70 -7.08 26.55
CA PHE A 199 -15.80 -7.75 25.26
C PHE A 199 -17.27 -8.02 24.90
N PRO A 200 -17.71 -7.87 23.63
CA PRO A 200 -19.10 -8.05 23.23
C PRO A 200 -19.63 -9.46 23.57
N ALA A 201 -20.74 -9.51 24.31
CA ALA A 201 -21.33 -10.79 24.73
C ALA A 201 -21.72 -11.65 23.52
N GLY A 202 -21.43 -12.96 23.61
CA GLY A 202 -21.75 -13.95 22.57
C GLY A 202 -20.87 -13.92 21.33
N MET A 203 -19.88 -13.03 21.28
CA MET A 203 -18.90 -13.00 20.17
C MET A 203 -17.71 -13.93 20.47
N ALA A 204 -17.20 -14.56 19.44
CA ALA A 204 -15.95 -15.32 19.55
C ALA A 204 -14.75 -14.36 19.73
N HIS A 205 -13.76 -14.77 20.55
CA HIS A 205 -12.51 -14.03 20.77
C HIS A 205 -11.58 -14.15 19.56
N ASN A 206 -11.99 -13.55 18.45
CA ASN A 206 -11.29 -13.49 17.18
C ASN A 206 -11.21 -12.03 16.67
N ARG A 207 -10.65 -11.84 15.48
CA ARG A 207 -10.50 -10.51 14.88
C ARG A 207 -11.81 -9.76 14.67
N LEU A 208 -12.90 -10.47 14.36
CA LEU A 208 -14.22 -9.84 14.22
C LEU A 208 -14.75 -9.35 15.57
N GLY A 209 -14.63 -10.18 16.62
CA GLY A 209 -14.98 -9.78 17.98
C GLY A 209 -14.16 -8.59 18.46
N LEU A 210 -12.86 -8.59 18.23
CA LEU A 210 -11.97 -7.46 18.53
C LEU A 210 -12.37 -6.19 17.77
N ALA A 211 -12.69 -6.30 16.48
CA ALA A 211 -13.15 -5.16 15.68
C ALA A 211 -14.44 -4.56 16.24
N LYS A 212 -15.40 -5.40 16.65
CA LYS A 212 -16.64 -4.96 17.30
C LYS A 212 -16.38 -4.28 18.64
N TRP A 213 -15.45 -4.81 19.44
CA TRP A 213 -15.03 -4.21 20.70
C TRP A 213 -14.38 -2.83 20.50
N ILE A 214 -13.46 -2.69 19.55
CA ILE A 214 -12.80 -1.42 19.23
C ILE A 214 -13.81 -0.37 18.77
N THR A 215 -14.80 -0.76 17.96
CA THR A 215 -15.79 0.16 17.40
C THR A 215 -17.04 0.33 18.25
N ASP A 216 -17.08 -0.28 19.44
CA ASP A 216 -18.17 -0.07 20.39
C ASP A 216 -18.18 1.40 20.85
N LYS A 217 -19.36 2.02 20.87
CA LYS A 217 -19.53 3.41 21.34
C LYS A 217 -19.17 3.60 22.83
N LYS A 218 -19.11 2.50 23.60
CA LYS A 218 -18.64 2.50 24.98
C LYS A 218 -17.12 2.49 25.10
N ASN A 219 -16.39 2.21 24.00
CA ASN A 219 -14.93 2.25 24.02
C ASN A 219 -14.47 3.71 24.15
N PRO A 220 -13.77 4.08 25.24
CA PRO A 220 -13.45 5.48 25.50
C PRO A 220 -12.31 6.02 24.62
N LEU A 221 -11.57 5.16 23.94
CA LEU A 221 -10.32 5.54 23.24
C LEU A 221 -10.49 5.74 21.75
N THR A 222 -11.30 4.93 21.08
CA THR A 222 -11.33 4.89 19.60
C THR A 222 -11.70 6.24 19.00
N ALA A 223 -12.78 6.87 19.46
CA ALA A 223 -13.20 8.16 18.95
C ALA A 223 -12.20 9.27 19.29
N ARG A 224 -11.70 9.30 20.54
CA ARG A 224 -10.68 10.28 20.97
C ARG A 224 -9.40 10.16 20.15
N THR A 225 -8.93 8.94 19.90
CA THR A 225 -7.74 8.71 19.05
C THR A 225 -7.94 9.23 17.64
N MET A 226 -9.08 8.92 17.02
CA MET A 226 -9.37 9.37 15.66
C MET A 226 -9.51 10.90 15.58
N VAL A 227 -10.25 11.50 16.49
CA VAL A 227 -10.40 12.96 16.56
C VAL A 227 -9.05 13.63 16.77
N ASN A 228 -8.25 13.15 17.69
CA ASN A 228 -6.93 13.71 18.00
C ASN A 228 -5.97 13.65 16.80
N ARG A 229 -5.98 12.55 16.05
CA ARG A 229 -5.18 12.41 14.82
C ARG A 229 -5.66 13.33 13.70
N VAL A 230 -6.96 13.45 13.50
CA VAL A 230 -7.52 14.39 12.50
C VAL A 230 -7.21 15.83 12.90
N TRP A 231 -7.33 16.15 14.19
CA TRP A 231 -6.95 17.46 14.73
C TRP A 231 -5.50 17.78 14.46
N GLU A 232 -4.57 16.85 14.76
CA GLU A 232 -3.12 17.06 14.51
C GLU A 232 -2.82 17.34 13.02
N GLN A 233 -3.46 16.62 12.12
CA GLN A 233 -3.27 16.85 10.67
C GLN A 233 -3.74 18.26 10.23
N ILE A 234 -4.71 18.83 10.94
CA ILE A 234 -5.28 20.14 10.60
C ILE A 234 -4.56 21.27 11.32
N PHE A 235 -4.25 21.11 12.61
CA PHE A 235 -3.70 22.16 13.48
C PHE A 235 -2.20 22.01 13.75
N GLY A 236 -1.57 20.87 13.38
CA GLY A 236 -0.14 20.62 13.50
C GLY A 236 0.31 19.98 14.80
N ILE A 237 -0.47 20.10 15.87
CA ILE A 237 -0.27 19.43 17.16
C ILE A 237 -1.59 18.87 17.65
N GLY A 238 -1.58 17.67 18.23
CA GLY A 238 -2.79 17.04 18.77
C GLY A 238 -3.34 17.79 20.00
N LEU A 239 -4.62 17.66 20.28
CA LEU A 239 -5.19 18.04 21.59
C LEU A 239 -4.49 17.26 22.71
N VAL A 240 -4.18 15.98 22.46
CA VAL A 240 -3.19 15.20 23.21
C VAL A 240 -1.95 15.12 22.34
N GLU A 241 -0.84 15.62 22.82
CA GLU A 241 0.41 15.70 22.04
C GLU A 241 0.99 14.34 21.71
N THR A 242 0.90 13.38 22.64
CA THR A 242 1.34 11.99 22.49
C THR A 242 0.27 11.20 21.71
N LEU A 243 0.33 11.23 20.35
CA LEU A 243 -0.68 10.60 19.49
C LEU A 243 -0.71 9.06 19.57
N ASP A 244 0.33 8.45 20.06
CA ASP A 244 0.55 7.01 20.23
C ASP A 244 0.36 6.54 21.67
N ASP A 245 0.20 7.47 22.62
CA ASP A 245 -0.04 7.17 24.02
C ASP A 245 -1.11 8.08 24.62
N LEU A 246 -2.29 7.51 24.83
CA LEU A 246 -3.42 8.13 25.51
C LEU A 246 -3.62 7.54 26.92
N GLY A 247 -2.63 6.80 27.41
CA GLY A 247 -2.62 6.21 28.74
C GLY A 247 -1.99 7.13 29.79
N THR A 248 -1.66 6.54 30.94
CA THR A 248 -1.12 7.26 32.11
C THR A 248 0.28 7.84 31.90
N GLN A 249 0.99 7.41 30.87
CA GLN A 249 2.31 7.94 30.49
C GLN A 249 2.20 9.05 29.43
N GLY A 250 1.03 9.19 28.81
CA GLY A 250 0.77 10.18 27.77
C GLY A 250 0.57 11.59 28.33
N ALA A 251 0.68 12.58 27.45
CA ALA A 251 0.40 13.97 27.80
C ALA A 251 -1.11 14.17 28.09
N GLU A 252 -1.42 15.06 29.00
CA GLU A 252 -2.80 15.48 29.21
C GLU A 252 -3.33 16.32 28.05
N PRO A 253 -4.64 16.22 27.72
CA PRO A 253 -5.24 17.04 26.69
C PRO A 253 -5.13 18.53 27.01
N SER A 254 -4.73 19.34 26.03
CA SER A 254 -4.73 20.80 26.16
C SER A 254 -6.14 21.38 26.38
N ASN A 255 -7.17 20.68 25.87
CA ASN A 255 -8.58 20.97 26.12
C ASN A 255 -9.39 19.67 26.12
N ARG A 256 -9.64 19.16 27.32
CA ARG A 256 -10.35 17.88 27.52
C ARG A 256 -11.80 17.94 27.06
N ASP A 257 -12.49 19.03 27.40
CA ASP A 257 -13.92 19.15 27.07
C ASP A 257 -14.14 19.22 25.56
N LEU A 258 -13.24 19.88 24.84
CA LEU A 258 -13.28 19.94 23.39
C LEU A 258 -13.03 18.57 22.77
N LEU A 259 -12.05 17.80 23.28
CA LEU A 259 -11.78 16.46 22.80
C LEU A 259 -12.99 15.54 23.02
N ASP A 260 -13.62 15.62 24.16
CA ASP A 260 -14.80 14.82 24.50
C ASP A 260 -16.03 15.23 23.66
N TYR A 261 -16.26 16.54 23.48
CA TYR A 261 -17.29 17.07 22.59
C TYR A 261 -17.14 16.56 21.15
N LEU A 262 -15.96 16.75 20.55
CA LEU A 262 -15.70 16.33 19.18
C LEU A 262 -15.79 14.80 19.03
N SER A 263 -15.38 14.04 20.05
CA SER A 263 -15.51 12.58 20.06
C SER A 263 -16.96 12.13 20.11
N TYR A 264 -17.79 12.79 20.90
CA TYR A 264 -19.23 12.56 20.94
C TYR A 264 -19.87 12.88 19.59
N GLN A 265 -19.61 14.06 19.04
CA GLN A 265 -20.11 14.47 17.72
C GLN A 265 -19.72 13.46 16.65
N PHE A 266 -18.46 13.02 16.64
CA PHE A 266 -17.94 12.07 15.66
C PHE A 266 -18.69 10.73 15.70
N MET A 267 -18.97 10.18 16.91
CA MET A 267 -19.67 8.91 17.07
C MET A 267 -21.18 9.01 16.80
N TYR A 268 -21.84 10.02 17.35
CA TYR A 268 -23.30 10.05 17.42
C TYR A 268 -23.93 10.90 16.32
N GLU A 269 -23.43 12.12 16.08
CA GLU A 269 -24.02 13.03 15.12
C GLU A 269 -23.45 12.85 13.69
N TYR A 270 -22.16 12.52 13.60
CA TYR A 270 -21.51 12.32 12.30
C TYR A 270 -21.48 10.87 11.87
N ASN A 271 -21.89 9.95 12.71
CA ASN A 271 -21.89 8.51 12.44
C ASN A 271 -20.53 8.05 11.86
N TRP A 272 -19.45 8.39 12.56
CA TRP A 272 -18.06 8.08 12.17
C TRP A 272 -17.59 8.69 10.82
N SER A 273 -18.26 9.74 10.36
CA SER A 273 -17.87 10.42 9.11
C SER A 273 -16.68 11.35 9.33
N VAL A 274 -15.49 10.92 8.93
CA VAL A 274 -14.28 11.74 8.92
C VAL A 274 -14.48 13.02 8.12
N LYS A 275 -15.21 12.95 6.99
CA LYS A 275 -15.51 14.14 6.16
C LYS A 275 -16.30 15.21 6.90
N LYS A 276 -17.29 14.82 7.72
CA LYS A 276 -18.06 15.77 8.55
C LYS A 276 -17.17 16.38 9.64
N LEU A 277 -16.34 15.57 10.30
CA LEU A 277 -15.39 16.02 11.31
C LEU A 277 -14.40 17.05 10.71
N VAL A 278 -13.77 16.72 9.59
CA VAL A 278 -12.87 17.64 8.89
C VAL A 278 -13.59 18.95 8.55
N LYS A 279 -14.83 18.88 8.03
CA LYS A 279 -15.62 20.08 7.71
C LYS A 279 -15.84 20.97 8.94
N GLU A 280 -16.20 20.38 10.07
CA GLU A 280 -16.37 21.15 11.31
C GLU A 280 -15.10 21.88 11.71
N LEU A 281 -13.97 21.17 11.70
CA LEU A 281 -12.67 21.70 12.10
C LEU A 281 -12.22 22.85 11.18
N VAL A 282 -12.29 22.69 9.86
CA VAL A 282 -11.83 23.72 8.91
C VAL A 282 -12.80 24.92 8.81
N MET A 283 -14.06 24.74 9.21
CA MET A 283 -15.03 25.85 9.29
C MET A 283 -14.97 26.61 10.61
N SER A 284 -14.23 26.09 11.61
CA SER A 284 -14.11 26.73 12.91
C SER A 284 -13.40 28.09 12.84
N ALA A 285 -13.72 28.99 13.75
CA ALA A 285 -13.03 30.27 13.89
C ALA A 285 -11.54 30.06 14.22
N ALA A 286 -11.20 29.03 15.00
CA ALA A 286 -9.82 28.68 15.34
C ALA A 286 -8.97 28.39 14.10
N TYR A 287 -9.49 27.63 13.14
CA TYR A 287 -8.77 27.31 11.91
C TYR A 287 -8.64 28.49 10.95
N ARG A 288 -9.64 29.38 10.93
CA ARG A 288 -9.72 30.53 10.02
C ARG A 288 -8.96 31.74 10.50
N GLN A 289 -8.26 31.66 11.63
CA GLN A 289 -7.37 32.73 12.10
C GLN A 289 -6.16 32.90 11.17
N ASN A 290 -5.59 34.11 11.19
CA ASN A 290 -4.32 34.38 10.54
C ASN A 290 -3.18 33.63 11.28
N SER A 291 -2.24 33.07 10.55
CA SER A 291 -1.07 32.36 11.09
C SER A 291 0.06 33.27 11.59
N LYS A 292 -0.03 34.59 11.35
CA LYS A 292 0.97 35.55 11.84
C LYS A 292 1.04 35.52 13.37
N VAL A 293 2.26 35.51 13.88
CA VAL A 293 2.55 35.48 15.30
C VAL A 293 3.20 36.82 15.71
N ASP A 294 2.72 37.40 16.78
CA ASP A 294 3.40 38.46 17.51
C ASP A 294 4.18 37.88 18.69
N LYS A 295 5.04 38.71 19.30
CA LYS A 295 5.91 38.29 20.40
C LYS A 295 5.11 37.78 21.60
N ASP A 296 4.03 38.45 21.96
CA ASP A 296 3.19 38.09 23.11
C ASP A 296 2.56 36.70 22.95
N LYS A 297 2.03 36.40 21.75
CA LYS A 297 1.48 35.08 21.42
C LYS A 297 2.58 34.01 21.39
N LEU A 298 3.75 34.35 20.86
CA LEU A 298 4.87 33.40 20.82
C LEU A 298 5.37 33.06 22.22
N ASP A 299 5.47 34.04 23.12
CA ASP A 299 5.91 33.86 24.50
C ASP A 299 4.87 33.04 25.31
N LYS A 300 3.55 33.23 25.09
CA LYS A 300 2.49 32.56 25.84
C LYS A 300 2.08 31.18 25.29
N ASP A 301 2.15 31.01 23.96
CA ASP A 301 1.72 29.79 23.27
C ASP A 301 2.69 29.49 22.10
N PRO A 302 3.95 29.13 22.40
CA PRO A 302 4.98 28.93 21.37
C PRO A 302 4.57 27.85 20.34
N ASP A 303 4.00 26.76 20.78
CA ASP A 303 3.62 25.60 19.95
C ASP A 303 2.19 25.67 19.41
N ASN A 304 1.48 26.80 19.65
CA ASN A 304 0.08 26.98 19.26
C ASN A 304 -0.88 25.90 19.80
N ARG A 305 -0.63 25.41 21.00
CA ARG A 305 -1.45 24.38 21.67
C ARG A 305 -2.86 24.85 22.02
N TYR A 306 -3.02 26.15 22.23
CA TYR A 306 -4.29 26.79 22.59
C TYR A 306 -4.98 27.48 21.41
N CYS A 307 -4.51 27.23 20.17
CA CYS A 307 -5.05 27.84 18.97
C CYS A 307 -5.08 29.38 19.03
N SER A 308 -4.03 30.02 19.59
CA SER A 308 -3.92 31.48 19.68
C SER A 308 -3.80 32.16 18.31
N ARG A 309 -3.50 31.39 17.26
CA ARG A 309 -3.35 31.80 15.86
C ARG A 309 -3.76 30.67 14.93
N GLY A 310 -3.87 30.94 13.63
CA GLY A 310 -4.05 29.91 12.60
C GLY A 310 -2.84 28.96 12.57
N PRO A 311 -3.05 27.71 12.13
CA PRO A 311 -1.97 26.73 12.07
C PRO A 311 -0.95 27.08 10.98
N ARG A 312 0.32 26.92 11.28
CA ARG A 312 1.41 27.00 10.31
C ARG A 312 2.22 25.71 10.39
N ILE A 313 2.03 24.82 9.43
CA ILE A 313 2.62 23.50 9.43
C ILE A 313 3.20 23.17 8.07
N ARG A 314 4.37 22.51 8.09
CA ARG A 314 4.99 22.00 6.87
C ARG A 314 4.13 20.90 6.28
N LEU A 315 3.95 20.92 4.96
CA LEU A 315 3.21 19.91 4.23
C LEU A 315 3.92 18.55 4.31
N SER A 316 3.15 17.47 4.23
CA SER A 316 3.71 16.11 4.11
C SER A 316 4.36 15.90 2.73
N ALA A 317 5.19 14.88 2.62
CA ALA A 317 5.85 14.51 1.36
C ALA A 317 4.85 14.33 0.21
N GLU A 318 3.73 13.68 0.50
CA GLU A 318 2.66 13.45 -0.45
C GLU A 318 1.97 14.76 -0.88
N GLU A 319 1.71 15.66 0.06
CA GLU A 319 1.07 16.96 -0.21
C GLU A 319 1.98 17.87 -1.02
N ILE A 320 3.28 17.93 -0.72
CA ILE A 320 4.27 18.74 -1.48
C ILE A 320 4.30 18.31 -2.95
N ARG A 321 4.34 16.99 -3.21
CA ARG A 321 4.31 16.46 -4.56
C ARG A 321 2.99 16.74 -5.26
N ASP A 322 1.86 16.46 -4.60
CA ASP A 322 0.53 16.65 -5.18
C ASP A 322 0.26 18.13 -5.46
N GLN A 323 0.71 19.02 -4.60
CA GLN A 323 0.61 20.46 -4.82
C GLN A 323 1.42 20.92 -6.03
N ALA A 324 2.67 20.49 -6.17
CA ALA A 324 3.49 20.83 -7.33
C ALA A 324 2.84 20.35 -8.64
N MET A 325 2.26 19.13 -8.64
CA MET A 325 1.51 18.62 -9.79
C MET A 325 0.21 19.38 -10.05
N ALA A 326 -0.53 19.74 -9.00
CA ALA A 326 -1.80 20.44 -9.14
C ALA A 326 -1.63 21.86 -9.68
N VAL A 327 -0.71 22.66 -9.11
CA VAL A 327 -0.49 24.04 -9.55
C VAL A 327 0.09 24.13 -10.95
N SER A 328 0.88 23.14 -11.35
CA SER A 328 1.40 23.03 -12.71
C SER A 328 0.38 22.48 -13.73
N GLY A 329 -0.76 21.93 -13.27
CA GLY A 329 -1.79 21.34 -14.12
C GLY A 329 -1.48 19.92 -14.60
N LEU A 330 -0.49 19.24 -14.00
CA LEU A 330 -0.10 17.88 -14.34
C LEU A 330 -0.84 16.81 -13.53
N LEU A 331 -1.47 17.18 -12.40
CA LEU A 331 -2.08 16.21 -11.50
C LEU A 331 -3.14 15.36 -12.20
N ASN A 332 -2.96 14.06 -12.18
CA ASN A 332 -3.96 13.10 -12.62
C ASN A 332 -4.84 12.69 -11.44
N GLU A 333 -6.10 13.13 -11.47
CA GLU A 333 -7.08 12.90 -10.39
C GLU A 333 -7.71 11.49 -10.41
N LYS A 334 -7.26 10.60 -11.31
CA LYS A 334 -7.78 9.22 -11.39
C LYS A 334 -7.75 8.54 -10.03
N MET A 335 -8.91 8.13 -9.56
CA MET A 335 -9.08 7.40 -8.32
C MET A 335 -9.06 5.89 -8.54
N PHE A 336 -8.68 5.14 -7.50
CA PHE A 336 -8.66 3.68 -7.47
C PHE A 336 -7.67 3.01 -8.44
N GLY A 337 -7.63 1.69 -8.42
CA GLY A 337 -6.71 0.90 -9.23
C GLY A 337 -5.36 0.66 -8.53
N PRO A 338 -4.41 0.02 -9.20
CA PRO A 338 -3.11 -0.34 -8.64
C PRO A 338 -2.23 0.87 -8.35
N SER A 339 -1.21 0.66 -7.54
CA SER A 339 -0.13 1.62 -7.33
C SER A 339 0.62 1.89 -8.63
N VAL A 340 1.22 3.06 -8.71
CA VAL A 340 2.03 3.51 -9.84
C VAL A 340 3.48 3.72 -9.41
N MET A 341 4.40 3.60 -10.35
CA MET A 341 5.82 3.83 -10.17
C MET A 341 6.22 5.10 -10.93
N PRO A 342 6.20 6.29 -10.29
CA PRO A 342 6.65 7.51 -10.93
C PRO A 342 8.16 7.45 -11.23
N TRP A 343 8.67 8.39 -12.03
CA TRP A 343 10.09 8.49 -12.28
C TRP A 343 10.92 8.55 -10.99
N GLN A 344 12.03 7.83 -10.98
CA GLN A 344 13.09 7.93 -9.97
C GLN A 344 14.46 7.68 -10.60
N PRO A 345 15.57 8.12 -9.98
CA PRO A 345 16.91 7.84 -10.48
C PRO A 345 17.19 6.34 -10.64
N GLU A 346 17.95 5.97 -11.66
CA GLU A 346 18.40 4.60 -11.86
C GLU A 346 19.25 4.10 -10.68
N GLY A 347 19.25 2.80 -10.44
CA GLY A 347 20.05 2.16 -9.42
C GLY A 347 19.50 2.23 -7.99
N ILE A 348 18.44 3.01 -7.76
CA ILE A 348 17.80 3.09 -6.43
C ILE A 348 17.17 1.75 -6.06
N TRP A 349 16.56 1.08 -7.01
CA TRP A 349 15.78 -0.12 -6.77
C TRP A 349 16.47 -1.37 -7.31
N MET A 350 17.51 -1.80 -6.61
CA MET A 350 18.18 -3.06 -6.91
C MET A 350 17.54 -4.16 -6.06
N SER A 351 16.93 -5.15 -6.70
CA SER A 351 16.34 -6.30 -6.03
C SER A 351 17.02 -7.58 -6.45
N PRO A 352 18.03 -8.07 -5.70
CA PRO A 352 18.73 -9.30 -6.04
C PRO A 352 17.90 -10.58 -5.77
N TRP A 353 16.79 -10.49 -5.00
CA TRP A 353 16.11 -11.67 -4.47
C TRP A 353 14.92 -12.15 -5.27
N ASN A 354 14.12 -11.25 -5.81
CA ASN A 354 12.84 -11.61 -6.44
C ASN A 354 12.70 -11.15 -7.90
N GLY A 355 13.73 -10.51 -8.46
CA GLY A 355 13.70 -10.05 -9.84
C GLY A 355 12.71 -8.91 -10.12
N ASP A 356 12.17 -8.27 -9.08
CA ASP A 356 11.30 -7.11 -9.26
C ASP A 356 12.10 -5.90 -9.78
N TYR A 357 11.51 -5.16 -10.70
CA TYR A 357 12.08 -3.95 -11.28
C TYR A 357 11.13 -2.77 -11.06
N TRP A 358 11.73 -1.59 -10.90
CA TRP A 358 10.98 -0.35 -10.97
C TRP A 358 10.60 -0.10 -12.44
N LYS A 359 9.32 -0.27 -12.74
CA LYS A 359 8.79 -0.03 -14.08
C LYS A 359 8.00 1.26 -14.06
N GLU A 360 8.57 2.30 -14.64
CA GLU A 360 7.92 3.60 -14.69
C GLU A 360 6.56 3.53 -15.37
N GLY A 361 5.61 4.27 -14.80
CA GLY A 361 4.29 4.44 -15.38
C GLY A 361 4.36 5.25 -16.67
N GLU A 362 3.49 4.95 -17.61
CA GLU A 362 3.43 5.66 -18.89
C GLU A 362 2.40 6.81 -18.85
N GLY A 363 2.70 7.89 -19.57
CA GLY A 363 1.79 9.03 -19.73
C GLY A 363 1.29 9.61 -18.42
N GLY A 364 -0.01 9.79 -18.28
CA GLY A 364 -0.66 10.38 -17.09
C GLY A 364 -0.54 9.57 -15.79
N GLU A 365 -0.16 8.30 -15.86
CA GLU A 365 0.01 7.47 -14.65
C GLU A 365 1.18 7.95 -13.77
N GLN A 366 2.21 8.56 -14.34
CA GLN A 366 3.32 9.17 -13.59
C GLN A 366 2.88 10.34 -12.70
N TYR A 367 1.80 11.01 -13.06
CA TYR A 367 1.29 12.22 -12.42
C TYR A 367 0.12 11.97 -11.48
N ARG A 368 -0.19 10.71 -11.17
CA ARG A 368 -1.22 10.38 -10.18
C ARG A 368 -0.85 10.91 -8.80
N ARG A 369 -1.87 11.11 -7.96
CA ARG A 369 -1.67 11.53 -6.57
C ARG A 369 -0.63 10.65 -5.86
N ALA A 370 0.20 11.27 -5.05
CA ALA A 370 1.30 10.61 -4.33
C ALA A 370 0.85 9.41 -3.48
N LEU A 371 -0.42 9.41 -3.03
CA LEU A 371 -1.05 8.26 -2.37
C LEU A 371 -0.92 6.95 -3.15
N TYR A 372 -0.89 7.01 -4.47
CA TYR A 372 -0.78 5.84 -5.36
C TYR A 372 0.65 5.44 -5.66
N THR A 373 1.66 6.18 -5.22
CA THR A 373 3.07 5.81 -5.43
C THR A 373 3.37 4.48 -4.77
N PHE A 374 3.93 3.54 -5.55
CA PHE A 374 4.32 2.23 -5.05
C PHE A 374 5.38 2.38 -3.95
N TRP A 375 5.20 1.67 -2.85
CA TRP A 375 6.07 1.75 -1.70
C TRP A 375 6.70 0.40 -1.39
N LYS A 376 8.01 0.29 -1.58
CA LYS A 376 8.80 -0.86 -1.12
C LYS A 376 9.51 -0.47 0.18
N ARG A 377 9.26 -1.19 1.27
CA ARG A 377 9.84 -0.86 2.59
C ARG A 377 11.36 -0.84 2.60
N THR A 378 12.00 -1.76 1.86
CA THR A 378 13.47 -1.87 1.76
C THR A 378 14.11 -0.84 0.84
N ALA A 379 13.35 -0.19 -0.03
CA ALA A 379 13.80 0.85 -0.94
C ALA A 379 12.64 1.82 -1.23
N PRO A 380 12.27 2.65 -0.25
CA PRO A 380 11.16 3.59 -0.39
C PRO A 380 11.50 4.70 -1.39
N TYR A 381 10.46 5.37 -1.91
CA TYR A 381 10.60 6.40 -2.93
C TYR A 381 11.44 7.59 -2.41
N PRO A 382 12.56 7.95 -3.08
CA PRO A 382 13.60 8.82 -2.49
C PRO A 382 13.12 10.21 -2.07
N SER A 383 12.39 10.92 -2.94
CA SER A 383 11.94 12.27 -2.61
C SER A 383 10.95 12.30 -1.44
N MET A 384 10.12 11.25 -1.28
CA MET A 384 9.23 11.16 -0.13
C MET A 384 9.98 10.94 1.19
N ILE A 385 11.05 10.14 1.19
CA ILE A 385 11.88 9.95 2.39
C ILE A 385 12.59 11.25 2.75
N THR A 386 13.07 11.99 1.78
CA THR A 386 13.70 13.30 2.01
C THR A 386 12.73 14.29 2.68
N PHE A 387 11.44 14.18 2.38
CA PHE A 387 10.37 14.96 3.02
C PHE A 387 9.68 14.20 4.18
N ASP A 388 10.44 13.43 4.95
CA ASP A 388 9.99 12.75 6.17
C ASP A 388 8.86 11.74 5.97
N GLY A 389 8.75 11.15 4.77
CA GLY A 389 7.86 10.04 4.50
C GLY A 389 8.22 8.82 5.34
N VAL A 390 7.24 8.20 5.99
CA VAL A 390 7.48 7.04 6.86
C VAL A 390 7.89 5.80 6.08
N GLY A 391 8.82 4.99 6.63
CA GLY A 391 9.30 3.74 6.02
C GLY A 391 8.24 2.63 5.92
N ARG A 392 7.13 2.73 6.65
CA ARG A 392 6.03 1.75 6.72
C ARG A 392 6.45 0.37 7.27
N GLU A 393 7.54 0.31 7.99
CA GLU A 393 7.98 -0.90 8.70
C GLU A 393 7.16 -1.12 9.97
N VAL A 394 6.82 -0.02 10.64
CA VAL A 394 6.01 0.02 11.86
C VAL A 394 4.85 1.00 11.72
N CYS A 395 3.82 0.82 12.54
CA CYS A 395 2.74 1.80 12.63
C CYS A 395 3.27 3.10 13.25
N THR A 396 3.14 4.20 12.52
CA THR A 396 3.61 5.53 12.95
C THR A 396 2.42 6.44 13.16
N ALA A 397 2.19 6.86 14.38
CA ALA A 397 1.07 7.74 14.74
C ALA A 397 1.36 9.20 14.35
N ARG A 398 2.61 9.65 14.48
CA ARG A 398 3.07 11.01 14.20
C ARG A 398 4.27 10.98 13.27
N ARG A 399 4.28 11.82 12.24
CA ARG A 399 5.47 12.08 11.41
C ARG A 399 6.26 13.25 12.00
N ILE A 400 7.56 13.08 12.14
CA ILE A 400 8.46 14.18 12.45
C ILE A 400 8.59 15.01 11.17
N ARG A 401 8.34 16.32 11.24
CA ARG A 401 8.45 17.23 10.10
C ARG A 401 9.73 18.04 10.27
N THR A 402 10.68 17.85 9.35
CA THR A 402 11.95 18.56 9.35
C THR A 402 11.99 19.66 8.29
N ASN A 403 12.96 20.55 8.42
CA ASN A 403 13.29 21.54 7.39
C ASN A 403 14.78 21.49 7.14
N THR A 404 15.20 20.85 6.06
CA THR A 404 16.60 20.60 5.74
C THR A 404 16.98 21.18 4.38
N PRO A 405 18.25 21.59 4.17
CA PRO A 405 18.74 22.01 2.86
C PRO A 405 18.56 20.96 1.77
N LEU A 406 18.58 19.67 2.14
CA LEU A 406 18.39 18.56 1.22
C LEU A 406 17.00 18.55 0.60
N GLN A 407 15.98 18.95 1.36
CA GLN A 407 14.62 19.09 0.85
C GLN A 407 14.54 20.19 -0.24
N ALA A 408 15.20 21.32 -0.03
CA ALA A 408 15.29 22.38 -1.02
C ALA A 408 16.04 21.91 -2.29
N LEU A 409 17.11 21.12 -2.14
CA LEU A 409 17.81 20.53 -3.28
C LEU A 409 16.94 19.58 -4.08
N VAL A 410 16.08 18.78 -3.42
CA VAL A 410 15.14 17.89 -4.11
C VAL A 410 14.14 18.68 -4.93
N THR A 411 13.49 19.71 -4.39
CA THR A 411 12.53 20.52 -5.15
C THR A 411 13.16 21.29 -6.31
N LEU A 412 14.46 21.57 -6.26
CA LEU A 412 15.18 22.24 -7.32
C LEU A 412 15.74 21.31 -8.41
N ASN A 413 16.02 20.04 -8.08
CA ASN A 413 16.81 19.16 -8.96
C ASN A 413 16.12 17.84 -9.32
N ASP A 414 15.15 17.37 -8.56
CA ASP A 414 14.44 16.12 -8.88
C ASP A 414 13.58 16.31 -10.14
N SER A 415 13.65 15.34 -11.05
CA SER A 415 12.98 15.41 -12.36
C SER A 415 11.47 15.65 -12.26
N VAL A 416 10.81 15.15 -11.21
CA VAL A 416 9.37 15.36 -10.99
C VAL A 416 9.07 16.83 -10.79
N TYR A 417 9.86 17.52 -9.96
CA TYR A 417 9.69 18.96 -9.71
C TYR A 417 10.15 19.83 -10.89
N LEU A 418 11.16 19.40 -11.63
CA LEU A 418 11.57 20.09 -12.86
C LEU A 418 10.49 20.01 -13.94
N VAL A 419 9.83 18.87 -14.11
CA VAL A 419 8.69 18.73 -15.02
C VAL A 419 7.52 19.61 -14.57
N ALA A 420 7.24 19.67 -13.27
CA ALA A 420 6.24 20.57 -12.72
C ALA A 420 6.58 22.04 -12.98
N SER A 421 7.84 22.43 -12.79
CA SER A 421 8.34 23.80 -13.04
C SER A 421 8.19 24.20 -14.51
N ARG A 422 8.50 23.30 -15.45
CA ARG A 422 8.28 23.52 -16.90
C ARG A 422 6.80 23.75 -17.20
N SER A 423 5.93 22.86 -16.74
CA SER A 423 4.50 22.98 -16.97
C SER A 423 3.91 24.25 -16.34
N LEU A 424 4.37 24.62 -15.14
CA LEU A 424 3.99 25.86 -14.48
C LEU A 424 4.44 27.09 -15.29
N ALA A 425 5.67 27.11 -15.81
CA ALA A 425 6.17 28.19 -16.66
C ALA A 425 5.32 28.36 -17.92
N TYR A 426 4.95 27.27 -18.60
CA TYR A 426 4.05 27.33 -19.77
C TYR A 426 2.66 27.89 -19.42
N LYS A 427 2.17 27.56 -18.23
CA LYS A 427 0.92 28.12 -17.72
C LYS A 427 1.08 29.62 -17.43
N MET A 428 2.19 30.05 -16.81
CA MET A 428 2.48 31.45 -16.52
C MET A 428 2.55 32.29 -17.82
N GLU A 429 3.19 31.79 -18.88
CA GLU A 429 3.17 32.45 -20.20
C GLU A 429 1.76 32.74 -20.72
N SER A 430 0.82 31.82 -20.46
CA SER A 430 -0.58 31.98 -20.91
C SER A 430 -1.41 32.96 -20.06
N MET A 431 -0.91 33.37 -18.89
CA MET A 431 -1.65 34.23 -17.93
C MET A 431 -1.51 35.71 -18.19
N ALA A 432 -0.52 36.15 -19.00
CA ALA A 432 -0.25 37.55 -19.25
C ALA A 432 0.21 37.77 -20.71
N LYS A 433 0.41 39.05 -21.10
CA LYS A 433 0.95 39.37 -22.41
C LYS A 433 2.43 38.92 -22.51
N PRO A 434 2.93 38.56 -23.71
CA PRO A 434 4.28 38.02 -23.89
C PRO A 434 5.41 38.85 -23.26
N ASP A 435 5.33 40.15 -23.26
CA ASP A 435 6.36 41.06 -22.75
C ASP A 435 6.14 41.48 -21.29
N ASP A 436 5.06 41.04 -20.65
CA ASP A 436 4.71 41.43 -19.28
C ASP A 436 5.17 40.36 -18.26
N ILE A 437 6.47 40.27 -18.07
CA ILE A 437 7.10 39.31 -17.18
C ILE A 437 6.65 39.46 -15.72
N ARG A 438 6.51 40.70 -15.27
CA ARG A 438 6.03 41.01 -13.89
C ARG A 438 4.64 40.43 -13.64
N SER A 439 3.74 40.61 -14.61
CA SER A 439 2.39 40.05 -14.51
C SER A 439 2.41 38.49 -14.56
N MET A 440 3.25 37.87 -15.39
CA MET A 440 3.41 36.42 -15.43
C MET A 440 3.86 35.86 -14.06
N ILE A 441 4.89 36.47 -13.47
CA ILE A 441 5.41 36.10 -12.15
C ILE A 441 4.34 36.30 -11.06
N SER A 442 3.69 37.46 -11.03
CA SER A 442 2.66 37.80 -10.04
C SER A 442 1.50 36.80 -10.09
N LYS A 443 0.94 36.56 -11.28
CA LYS A 443 -0.15 35.59 -11.47
C LYS A 443 0.25 34.16 -11.20
N GLY A 444 1.49 33.77 -11.55
CA GLY A 444 2.07 32.49 -11.18
C GLY A 444 2.08 32.29 -9.67
N TYR A 445 2.60 33.28 -8.93
CA TYR A 445 2.61 33.29 -7.48
C TYR A 445 1.19 33.22 -6.87
N GLU A 446 0.27 34.05 -7.36
CA GLU A 446 -1.13 34.05 -6.90
C GLU A 446 -1.85 32.74 -7.17
N SER A 447 -1.52 32.06 -8.28
CA SER A 447 -2.10 30.75 -8.61
C SER A 447 -1.67 29.63 -7.65
N ILE A 448 -0.57 29.83 -6.93
CA ILE A 448 -0.02 28.86 -5.96
C ILE A 448 -0.49 29.19 -4.54
N LEU A 449 -0.45 30.47 -4.16
CA LEU A 449 -0.59 30.93 -2.78
C LEU A 449 -1.89 31.70 -2.51
N PHE A 450 -2.70 31.98 -3.54
CA PHE A 450 -4.01 32.63 -3.44
C PHE A 450 -3.99 34.03 -2.78
N HIS A 451 -2.85 34.70 -2.78
CA HIS A 451 -2.70 36.10 -2.35
C HIS A 451 -1.63 36.80 -3.18
N SER A 452 -1.67 38.13 -3.17
CA SER A 452 -0.77 38.95 -3.96
C SER A 452 0.67 38.89 -3.45
N ILE A 453 1.61 38.88 -4.38
CA ILE A 453 3.05 38.90 -4.09
C ILE A 453 3.46 40.31 -3.61
N SER A 454 4.36 40.37 -2.63
CA SER A 454 4.95 41.63 -2.17
C SER A 454 5.90 42.21 -3.24
N SER A 455 6.01 43.54 -3.28
CA SER A 455 6.88 44.25 -4.24
C SER A 455 8.34 43.80 -4.13
N GLY A 456 8.86 43.58 -2.92
CA GLY A 456 10.24 43.12 -2.71
C GLY A 456 10.49 41.73 -3.29
N ARG A 457 9.56 40.81 -3.10
CA ARG A 457 9.67 39.45 -3.68
C ARG A 457 9.52 39.46 -5.19
N LEU A 458 8.58 40.23 -5.71
CA LEU A 458 8.40 40.37 -7.14
C LEU A 458 9.66 40.92 -7.81
N ASN A 459 10.31 41.92 -7.23
CA ASN A 459 11.57 42.45 -7.73
C ASN A 459 12.68 41.38 -7.72
N ALA A 460 12.83 40.60 -6.65
CA ALA A 460 13.81 39.55 -6.56
C ALA A 460 13.59 38.42 -7.62
N LEU A 461 12.33 38.04 -7.86
CA LEU A 461 12.01 37.04 -8.89
C LEU A 461 12.17 37.58 -10.31
N GLU A 462 11.90 38.85 -10.54
CA GLU A 462 12.18 39.52 -11.81
C GLU A 462 13.70 39.60 -12.06
N GLU A 463 14.48 39.94 -11.05
CA GLU A 463 15.96 39.90 -11.13
C GLU A 463 16.46 38.49 -11.45
N LEU A 464 15.92 37.46 -10.80
CA LEU A 464 16.23 36.06 -11.11
C LEU A 464 15.92 35.73 -12.57
N TYR A 465 14.74 36.17 -13.06
CA TYR A 465 14.36 35.99 -14.46
C TYR A 465 15.36 36.66 -15.41
N ASN A 466 15.67 37.91 -15.18
CA ASN A 466 16.59 38.68 -16.02
C ASN A 466 17.99 38.05 -16.07
N ASN A 467 18.52 37.64 -14.91
CA ASN A 467 19.82 36.96 -14.82
C ASN A 467 19.82 35.61 -15.54
N ALA A 468 18.73 34.85 -15.45
CA ALA A 468 18.58 33.58 -16.16
C ALA A 468 18.46 33.82 -17.68
N TYR A 469 17.64 34.79 -18.10
CA TYR A 469 17.48 35.14 -19.51
C TYR A 469 18.79 35.57 -20.17
N GLU A 470 19.57 36.44 -19.52
CA GLU A 470 20.86 36.89 -20.03
C GLU A 470 21.86 35.76 -20.23
N LYS A 471 21.85 34.75 -19.39
CA LYS A 471 22.70 33.56 -19.53
C LYS A 471 22.21 32.64 -20.66
N LEU A 472 20.89 32.42 -20.72
CA LEU A 472 20.30 31.43 -21.64
C LEU A 472 20.14 31.93 -23.08
N LYS A 473 20.03 33.27 -23.31
CA LYS A 473 19.87 33.83 -24.66
C LYS A 473 21.04 33.53 -25.60
N ASN A 474 22.23 33.32 -25.05
CA ASN A 474 23.44 33.04 -25.79
C ASN A 474 23.83 31.56 -25.74
N ASP A 475 23.04 30.68 -25.15
CA ASP A 475 23.30 29.26 -25.00
C ASP A 475 22.04 28.45 -25.38
N PRO A 476 21.86 28.11 -26.66
CA PRO A 476 20.73 27.34 -27.14
C PRO A 476 20.67 25.91 -26.56
N GLU A 477 21.83 25.31 -26.26
CA GLU A 477 21.90 23.96 -25.69
C GLU A 477 21.40 23.98 -24.25
N ALA A 478 21.90 24.89 -23.43
CA ALA A 478 21.38 25.07 -22.07
C ALA A 478 19.89 25.43 -22.06
N THR A 479 19.43 26.28 -22.96
CA THR A 479 18.02 26.61 -23.14
C THR A 479 17.18 25.38 -23.42
N CYS A 480 17.59 24.56 -24.40
CA CYS A 480 16.92 23.31 -24.75
C CYS A 480 16.88 22.33 -23.56
N ASN A 481 17.97 22.20 -22.82
CA ASN A 481 18.06 21.32 -21.64
C ASN A 481 17.12 21.76 -20.52
N VAL A 482 16.98 23.07 -20.27
CA VAL A 482 16.06 23.61 -19.26
C VAL A 482 14.61 23.33 -19.64
N VAL A 483 14.21 23.61 -20.89
CA VAL A 483 12.82 23.41 -21.34
C VAL A 483 12.51 21.95 -21.63
N SER A 484 13.51 21.18 -22.06
CA SER A 484 13.39 19.74 -22.38
C SER A 484 12.37 19.39 -23.49
N VAL A 485 12.09 20.32 -24.38
CA VAL A 485 11.16 20.15 -25.52
C VAL A 485 11.70 20.89 -26.73
N ASN A 486 11.43 20.35 -27.92
CA ASN A 486 11.78 20.99 -29.18
C ASN A 486 10.52 21.51 -29.88
N ASN A 487 9.88 22.52 -29.27
CA ASN A 487 8.66 23.15 -29.78
C ASN A 487 8.67 24.67 -29.51
N LYS A 488 7.52 25.34 -29.59
CA LYS A 488 7.38 26.81 -29.37
C LYS A 488 7.92 27.32 -28.01
N HIS A 489 8.06 26.44 -27.01
CA HIS A 489 8.59 26.78 -25.69
C HIS A 489 10.13 26.72 -25.64
N ASN A 490 10.79 26.21 -26.67
CA ASN A 490 12.26 26.19 -26.73
C ASN A 490 12.81 27.57 -27.10
N ASN A 491 12.76 28.47 -26.15
CA ASN A 491 13.28 29.82 -26.26
C ASN A 491 13.77 30.32 -24.88
N PRO A 492 14.67 31.33 -24.85
CA PRO A 492 15.29 31.82 -23.61
C PRO A 492 14.28 32.41 -22.60
N HIS A 493 13.18 33.01 -23.08
CA HIS A 493 12.12 33.53 -22.21
C HIS A 493 11.44 32.45 -21.40
N THR A 494 10.99 31.39 -22.07
CA THR A 494 10.39 30.23 -21.40
C THR A 494 11.38 29.57 -20.45
N ALA A 495 12.63 29.40 -20.88
CA ALA A 495 13.66 28.79 -20.04
C ALA A 495 13.91 29.62 -18.76
N ALA A 496 13.98 30.94 -18.87
CA ALA A 496 14.09 31.82 -17.70
C ALA A 496 12.86 31.72 -16.77
N LEU A 497 11.64 31.62 -17.34
CA LEU A 497 10.43 31.38 -16.56
C LEU A 497 10.42 30.02 -15.86
N VAL A 498 11.01 28.97 -16.44
CA VAL A 498 11.16 27.66 -15.77
C VAL A 498 12.03 27.80 -14.51
N ILE A 499 13.11 28.59 -14.57
CA ILE A 499 13.95 28.85 -13.38
C ILE A 499 13.15 29.60 -12.31
N VAL A 500 12.34 30.60 -12.68
CA VAL A 500 11.45 31.31 -11.74
C VAL A 500 10.39 30.38 -11.17
N ALA A 501 9.75 29.55 -12.00
CA ALA A 501 8.76 28.57 -11.56
C ALA A 501 9.35 27.55 -10.58
N SER A 502 10.58 27.09 -10.81
CA SER A 502 11.30 26.23 -9.88
C SER A 502 11.57 26.93 -8.55
N ALA A 503 11.98 28.20 -8.57
CA ALA A 503 12.15 29.00 -7.36
C ALA A 503 10.82 29.21 -6.62
N LEU A 504 9.71 29.45 -7.33
CA LEU A 504 8.38 29.56 -6.75
C LEU A 504 7.96 28.29 -6.01
N LEU A 505 8.13 27.12 -6.63
CA LEU A 505 7.78 25.83 -6.01
C LEU A 505 8.67 25.48 -4.80
N ASN A 506 9.83 26.13 -4.66
CA ASN A 506 10.77 25.92 -3.54
C ASN A 506 10.59 26.95 -2.40
N LEU A 507 9.66 27.91 -2.51
CA LEU A 507 9.42 28.85 -1.43
C LEU A 507 8.89 28.15 -0.18
N ASP A 508 9.37 28.56 1.00
CA ASP A 508 8.92 28.01 2.29
C ASP A 508 7.41 28.10 2.46
N GLU A 509 6.80 29.21 2.04
CA GLU A 509 5.35 29.39 2.11
C GLU A 509 4.55 28.50 1.15
N VAL A 510 5.19 27.93 0.11
CA VAL A 510 4.57 26.96 -0.80
C VAL A 510 4.59 25.56 -0.20
N ILE A 511 5.64 25.21 0.52
CA ILE A 511 5.80 23.90 1.18
C ILE A 511 5.33 23.90 2.64
N THR A 512 4.72 24.98 3.07
CA THR A 512 4.15 25.17 4.40
C THR A 512 2.71 25.63 4.28
N LYS A 513 1.79 25.00 4.98
CA LYS A 513 0.41 25.45 5.12
C LYS A 513 0.39 26.67 6.04
N ASN A 514 -0.16 27.78 5.56
CA ASN A 514 -0.32 29.05 6.28
C ASN A 514 -1.78 29.40 6.50
#